data_12e53487ea472e9928464667e24f4da2
#
_entry.id   12e53487ea472e9928464667e24f4da2
#
_cell.length_a   1.000
_cell.length_b   1.000
_cell.length_c   1.000
_cell.angle_alpha   90.00
_cell.angle_beta   90.00
_cell.angle_gamma   90.00
#
_symmetry.space_group_name_H-M   'P 1'
#
loop_
_entity.id
_entity.type
_entity.pdbx_description
1 polymer ?
#
loop_
_entity_poly.entity_id
_entity_poly.type
_entity_poly.pdbx_seq_one_letter_code
_entity_poly.pdbx_strand_id
1 'polypeptide(L)' 'VYDETPRALVGSQAQVVEDITPAGGQVLLDGSLWSARTLDPAEAIPAGSTVTVSDIDGPVAVVWKD' A
#
# COMPACT_ATOMS: atom_id res chain seq x y z
N VAL A 1 -15.07 20.74 -1.99
CA VAL A 1 -14.71 20.10 -2.15
C VAL A 1 -14.00 19.26 -1.68
N TYR A 2 -13.81 18.86 -1.68
CA TYR A 2 -13.19 18.18 -1.46
C TYR A 2 -12.72 17.27 -1.84
N ASP A 3 -12.46 17.14 -1.47
CA ASP A 3 -11.52 16.55 -2.25
C ASP A 3 -11.05 15.23 -1.74
N GLU A 4 -11.50 14.27 -2.33
CA GLU A 4 -11.28 12.94 -1.89
C GLU A 4 -10.10 12.32 -2.53
N THR A 5 -9.13 13.05 -2.92
CA THR A 5 -8.07 12.46 -3.67
C THR A 5 -7.30 11.46 -2.83
N PRO A 6 -6.82 10.40 -3.44
CA PRO A 6 -6.01 9.42 -2.74
C PRO A 6 -4.74 9.99 -2.15
N ARG A 7 -4.37 11.18 -2.57
CA ARG A 7 -3.22 11.84 -2.01
C ARG A 7 -3.26 11.97 -0.52
N ALA A 8 -4.46 12.06 0.05
CA ALA A 8 -4.59 12.18 1.49
C ALA A 8 -4.10 10.93 2.21
N LEU A 9 -3.96 9.83 1.50
CA LEU A 9 -3.50 8.57 2.09
C LEU A 9 -1.99 8.42 2.05
N VAL A 10 -1.31 9.27 1.32
CA VAL A 10 0.15 9.20 1.25
C VAL A 10 0.72 9.54 2.62
N GLY A 11 1.63 8.72 3.10
CA GLY A 11 2.20 8.88 4.43
C GLY A 11 1.46 8.10 5.49
N SER A 12 0.31 7.52 5.16
CA SER A 12 -0.43 6.71 6.11
C SER A 12 0.17 5.32 6.22
N GLN A 13 -0.10 4.68 7.34
CA GLN A 13 0.34 3.31 7.53
C GLN A 13 -0.76 2.36 7.12
N ALA A 14 -0.36 1.21 6.60
CA ALA A 14 -1.28 0.18 6.18
C ALA A 14 -0.77 -1.17 6.68
N GLN A 15 -1.67 -2.15 6.72
CA GLN A 15 -1.31 -3.49 7.11
C GLN A 15 -1.37 -4.40 5.89
N VAL A 16 -0.33 -5.19 5.70
CA VAL A 16 -0.28 -6.14 4.60
C VAL A 16 -1.18 -7.31 4.96
N VAL A 17 -2.18 -7.56 4.13
CA VAL A 17 -3.11 -8.66 4.35
C VAL A 17 -2.84 -9.81 3.37
N GLU A 18 -2.12 -9.52 2.30
CA GLU A 18 -1.70 -10.55 1.36
C GLU A 18 -0.27 -10.21 0.96
N ASP A 19 0.61 -11.20 0.95
CA ASP A 19 2.03 -10.96 0.68
C ASP A 19 2.20 -10.08 -0.54
N ILE A 20 3.02 -9.06 -0.40
CA ILE A 20 3.32 -8.15 -1.51
C ILE A 20 4.55 -8.69 -2.22
N THR A 21 4.37 -9.05 -3.49
CA THR A 21 5.41 -9.62 -4.32
C THR A 21 5.52 -8.77 -5.57
N PRO A 22 6.50 -9.05 -6.45
CA PRO A 22 6.54 -8.33 -7.73
C PRO A 22 5.27 -8.47 -8.55
N ALA A 23 4.47 -9.50 -8.28
CA ALA A 23 3.19 -9.67 -8.96
C ALA A 23 2.09 -8.85 -8.32
N GLY A 24 2.34 -8.28 -7.15
CA GLY A 24 1.35 -7.47 -6.45
C GLY A 24 1.05 -8.04 -5.08
N GLY A 25 0.12 -7.41 -4.39
CA GLY A 25 -0.32 -7.84 -3.08
C GLY A 25 -1.47 -6.95 -2.65
N GLN A 26 -1.90 -7.08 -1.40
CA GLN A 26 -2.99 -6.28 -0.88
C GLN A 26 -2.67 -5.80 0.52
N VAL A 27 -3.16 -4.61 0.81
CA VAL A 27 -3.03 -4.02 2.13
C VAL A 27 -4.39 -3.52 2.59
N LEU A 28 -4.55 -3.43 3.90
CA LEU A 28 -5.71 -2.80 4.50
C LEU A 28 -5.31 -1.39 4.86
N LEU A 29 -5.95 -0.42 4.23
CA LEU A 29 -5.63 0.97 4.39
C LEU A 29 -6.90 1.73 4.71
N ASP A 30 -6.94 2.33 5.89
CA ASP A 30 -8.08 3.13 6.33
C ASP A 30 -9.39 2.33 6.22
N GLY A 31 -9.34 1.07 6.62
CA GLY A 31 -10.53 0.22 6.63
C GLY A 31 -10.92 -0.35 5.28
N SER A 32 -10.11 -0.12 4.25
CA SER A 32 -10.41 -0.61 2.90
C SER A 32 -9.25 -1.44 2.37
N LEU A 33 -9.57 -2.41 1.56
CA LEU A 33 -8.54 -3.21 0.90
C LEU A 33 -8.07 -2.50 -0.35
N TRP A 34 -6.76 -2.43 -0.50
CA TRP A 34 -6.15 -1.80 -1.66
C TRP A 34 -5.15 -2.76 -2.28
N SER A 35 -5.09 -2.77 -3.59
CA SER A 35 -3.96 -3.41 -4.25
C SER A 35 -2.71 -2.62 -3.93
N ALA A 36 -1.60 -3.31 -3.74
CA ALA A 36 -0.38 -2.64 -3.32
C ALA A 36 0.81 -3.23 -4.04
N ARG A 37 1.84 -2.42 -4.16
CA ARG A 37 3.13 -2.88 -4.67
C ARG A 37 4.23 -2.14 -3.92
N THR A 38 5.42 -2.70 -3.95
CA THR A 38 6.54 -2.08 -3.27
C THR A 38 7.27 -1.13 -4.19
N LEU A 39 7.97 -0.17 -3.61
CA LEU A 39 8.88 0.67 -4.36
C LEU A 39 10.02 -0.16 -4.94
N ASP A 40 10.45 -1.17 -4.20
CA ASP A 40 11.50 -2.05 -4.64
C ASP A 40 10.89 -3.40 -5.00
N PRO A 41 10.70 -3.70 -6.29
CA PRO A 41 10.04 -4.95 -6.66
C PRO A 41 10.84 -6.21 -6.30
N ALA A 42 12.09 -6.05 -5.94
CA ALA A 42 12.88 -7.20 -5.50
C ALA A 42 12.58 -7.59 -4.07
N GLU A 43 11.89 -6.73 -3.34
CA GLU A 43 11.60 -6.98 -1.93
C GLU A 43 10.18 -7.47 -1.77
N ALA A 44 10.01 -8.63 -1.14
CA ALA A 44 8.69 -9.14 -0.82
C ALA A 44 8.35 -8.76 0.60
N ILE A 45 7.10 -8.40 0.85
CA ILE A 45 6.64 -8.03 2.18
C ILE A 45 5.56 -9.02 2.59
N PRO A 46 5.79 -9.76 3.67
CA PRO A 46 4.83 -10.79 4.07
C PRO A 46 3.57 -10.19 4.71
N ALA A 47 2.49 -10.94 4.61
CA ALA A 47 1.25 -10.57 5.27
C ALA A 47 1.50 -10.41 6.77
N GLY A 48 0.82 -9.45 7.37
CA GLY A 48 0.99 -9.13 8.77
C GLY A 48 1.99 -8.03 9.04
N SER A 49 2.72 -7.59 8.01
CA SER A 49 3.66 -6.50 8.17
C SER A 49 2.96 -5.16 8.13
N THR A 50 3.58 -4.16 8.73
CA THR A 50 3.10 -2.78 8.64
C THR A 50 3.96 -2.07 7.60
N VAL A 51 3.30 -1.32 6.73
CA VAL A 51 3.98 -0.58 5.67
C VAL A 51 3.48 0.85 5.66
N THR A 52 4.26 1.71 5.03
CA THR A 52 3.88 3.11 4.85
C THR A 52 3.55 3.34 3.38
N VAL A 53 2.46 4.03 3.13
CA VAL A 53 2.06 4.37 1.77
C VAL A 53 2.94 5.50 1.29
N SER A 54 3.68 5.23 0.24
CA SER A 54 4.60 6.21 -0.35
C SER A 54 3.92 7.03 -1.44
N ASP A 55 2.99 6.40 -2.15
CA ASP A 55 2.32 7.08 -3.26
C ASP A 55 1.08 6.27 -3.61
N ILE A 56 0.21 6.88 -4.37
CA ILE A 56 -0.98 6.23 -4.90
C ILE A 56 -0.93 6.35 -6.42
N ASP A 57 -1.01 5.20 -7.07
CA ASP A 57 -0.96 5.15 -8.53
C ASP A 57 -2.28 4.54 -9.01
N GLY A 58 -3.27 5.38 -9.26
CA GLY A 58 -4.59 4.90 -9.61
C GLY A 58 -5.18 4.10 -8.47
N PRO A 59 -5.59 2.87 -8.71
CA PRO A 59 -6.16 2.02 -7.65
C PRO A 59 -5.09 1.27 -6.85
N VAL A 60 -3.82 1.53 -7.11
CA VAL A 60 -2.73 0.79 -6.50
C VAL A 60 -1.97 1.68 -5.53
N ALA A 61 -1.79 1.21 -4.32
CA ALA A 61 -0.98 1.92 -3.33
C ALA A 61 0.46 1.44 -3.47
N VAL A 62 1.38 2.39 -3.57
CA VAL A 62 2.80 2.08 -3.58
C VAL A 62 3.28 2.20 -2.15
N VAL A 63 3.79 1.12 -1.60
CA VAL A 63 4.14 1.07 -0.18
C VAL A 63 5.59 0.65 -0.03
N TRP A 64 6.12 0.90 1.15
CA TRP A 64 7.43 0.41 1.49
C TRP A 64 7.40 -0.13 2.91
N LYS A 65 8.29 -1.03 3.18
CA LYS A 65 8.34 -1.67 4.47
C LYS A 65 8.86 -0.70 5.51
N ASP A 66 8.18 -0.71 6.62
CA ASP A 66 8.52 0.16 7.74
C ASP A 66 9.77 -0.31 8.46
#